data_128c78e1c59a327cee37030f801415b2
#
_entry.id   128c78e1c59a327cee37030f801415b2
#
_cell.length_a   1.000
_cell.length_b   1.000
_cell.length_c   1.000
_cell.angle_alpha   90.00
_cell.angle_beta   90.00
_cell.angle_gamma   90.00
#
_symmetry.space_group_name_H-M   'P 1'
#
loop_
_entity.id
_entity.type
_entity.pdbx_description
1 polymer ?
#
loop_
_entity_poly.entity_id
_entity_poly.type
_entity_poly.pdbx_seq_one_letter_code
_entity_poly.pdbx_strand_id
1 'polypeptide(L)'
;VRTIEELCAFLKTDAKSFIKTLVYKAVNVELDLSAAPGCAKLERRAAAPDAPKTYPEAFFAVAVRGDLDVNETKLAAVLKASEVMLAADADVERLTGAPVGFAGPVGLTLLPVVADETVTALSDAVTGGLEKDVHFGHVAFGRDFAPWMVADVRVVKAGDRCSVCGGELYEKKGNELGHIFKLGYKYTKSMNVSYLDEQGKAQVPTMGCYGIGVDRTLASIIEERHDDDGIVWPMSVAPFHVSIVPIKYEGAMKEAADKLHDELEALGIEVLLDDRNERPGVKFKDSDLIGIPLRVVVGDKNLPKVEVKVRTDKEPRLVEASAVAAELAAIVRRELAELNA
;
A
#
# COMPACT_ATOMS: atom_id res chain seq x y z
N VAL A 1 -21.30 -17.76 -22.05
CA VAL A 1 -20.54 -17.89 -20.77
C VAL A 1 -19.12 -17.46 -21.05
N ARG A 2 -18.65 -16.41 -20.37
CA ARG A 2 -17.38 -15.76 -20.72
C ARG A 2 -16.39 -15.70 -19.53
N THR A 3 -16.89 -15.48 -18.31
CA THR A 3 -16.03 -15.35 -17.13
C THR A 3 -15.79 -16.71 -16.45
N ILE A 4 -14.73 -16.80 -15.65
CA ILE A 4 -14.44 -18.02 -14.87
C ILE A 4 -15.58 -18.33 -13.90
N GLU A 5 -16.18 -17.30 -13.28
CA GLU A 5 -17.30 -17.45 -12.35
C GLU A 5 -18.54 -18.02 -13.04
N GLU A 6 -18.87 -17.50 -14.21
CA GLU A 6 -19.98 -18.02 -15.03
C GLU A 6 -19.74 -19.48 -15.46
N LEU A 7 -18.50 -19.82 -15.86
CA LEU A 7 -18.09 -21.16 -16.22
C LEU A 7 -18.14 -22.11 -15.02
N CYS A 8 -17.68 -21.68 -13.84
CA CYS A 8 -17.78 -22.46 -12.60
C CYS A 8 -19.25 -22.81 -12.29
N ALA A 9 -20.12 -21.80 -12.38
CA ALA A 9 -21.57 -22.02 -12.15
C ALA A 9 -22.20 -22.96 -13.20
N PHE A 10 -21.86 -22.80 -14.48
CA PHE A 10 -22.38 -23.61 -15.56
C PHE A 10 -21.91 -25.08 -15.50
N LEU A 11 -20.61 -25.30 -15.30
CA LEU A 11 -20.00 -26.63 -15.25
C LEU A 11 -20.04 -27.27 -13.85
N LYS A 12 -20.50 -26.54 -12.83
CA LYS A 12 -20.53 -26.96 -11.43
C LYS A 12 -19.16 -27.45 -10.92
N THR A 13 -18.12 -26.67 -11.23
CA THR A 13 -16.72 -26.98 -10.88
C THR A 13 -16.03 -25.80 -10.24
N ASP A 14 -14.83 -26.01 -9.69
CA ASP A 14 -14.01 -25.00 -9.03
C ASP A 14 -13.14 -24.25 -10.04
N ALA A 15 -12.87 -22.96 -9.78
CA ALA A 15 -11.99 -22.12 -10.60
C ALA A 15 -10.58 -22.72 -10.77
N LYS A 16 -10.12 -23.54 -9.85
CA LYS A 16 -8.84 -24.26 -9.92
C LYS A 16 -8.77 -25.28 -11.04
N SER A 17 -9.92 -25.71 -11.58
CA SER A 17 -10.01 -26.65 -12.70
C SER A 17 -9.90 -25.97 -14.06
N PHE A 18 -9.65 -24.67 -14.10
CA PHE A 18 -9.54 -23.92 -15.34
C PHE A 18 -8.10 -23.46 -15.62
N ILE A 19 -7.78 -23.36 -16.92
CA ILE A 19 -6.61 -22.63 -17.42
C ILE A 19 -7.12 -21.33 -18.06
N LYS A 20 -6.86 -20.22 -17.41
CA LYS A 20 -7.13 -18.87 -17.91
C LYS A 20 -5.95 -18.40 -18.76
N THR A 21 -6.22 -17.98 -20.00
CA THR A 21 -5.19 -17.50 -20.92
C THR A 21 -5.42 -16.02 -21.23
N LEU A 22 -4.44 -15.20 -20.92
CA LEU A 22 -4.43 -13.76 -21.15
C LEU A 22 -3.36 -13.42 -22.19
N VAL A 23 -3.60 -12.44 -23.05
CA VAL A 23 -2.60 -11.96 -24.01
C VAL A 23 -1.99 -10.68 -23.49
N TYR A 24 -0.66 -10.66 -23.44
CA TYR A 24 0.13 -9.52 -23.02
C TYR A 24 0.98 -8.98 -24.16
N LYS A 25 1.09 -7.67 -24.23
CA LYS A 25 2.05 -6.94 -25.03
C LYS A 25 3.24 -6.60 -24.14
N ALA A 26 4.45 -6.94 -24.56
CA ALA A 26 5.70 -6.62 -23.91
C ALA A 26 6.51 -5.63 -24.75
N VAL A 27 7.18 -4.68 -24.10
CA VAL A 27 7.93 -3.60 -24.74
C VAL A 27 9.42 -3.74 -24.41
N ASN A 28 10.28 -3.49 -25.41
CA ASN A 28 11.74 -3.55 -25.30
C ASN A 28 12.24 -4.88 -24.71
N VAL A 29 11.81 -5.99 -25.27
CA VAL A 29 12.15 -7.33 -24.79
C VAL A 29 13.60 -7.67 -25.16
N GLU A 30 14.44 -7.95 -24.15
CA GLU A 30 15.85 -8.36 -24.35
C GLU A 30 16.00 -9.88 -24.53
N LEU A 31 15.04 -10.66 -24.08
CA LEU A 31 15.04 -12.11 -24.23
C LEU A 31 15.09 -12.51 -25.69
N ASP A 32 15.84 -13.55 -26.03
CA ASP A 32 15.89 -14.04 -27.41
C ASP A 32 14.59 -14.76 -27.80
N LEU A 33 13.87 -14.20 -28.77
CA LEU A 33 12.61 -14.72 -29.28
C LEU A 33 12.76 -15.41 -30.65
N SER A 34 13.97 -15.63 -31.15
CA SER A 34 14.18 -16.19 -32.50
C SER A 34 13.55 -17.56 -32.72
N ALA A 35 13.51 -18.38 -31.66
CA ALA A 35 12.88 -19.70 -31.66
C ALA A 35 11.44 -19.71 -31.11
N ALA A 36 10.90 -18.55 -30.70
CA ALA A 36 9.57 -18.48 -30.10
C ALA A 36 8.47 -18.51 -31.18
N PRO A 37 7.35 -19.23 -30.97
CA PRO A 37 6.23 -19.26 -31.90
C PRO A 37 5.73 -17.87 -32.28
N GLY A 38 5.45 -17.63 -33.56
CA GLY A 38 4.98 -16.35 -34.06
C GLY A 38 5.98 -15.19 -34.07
N CYS A 39 7.16 -15.36 -33.47
CA CYS A 39 8.16 -14.28 -33.34
C CYS A 39 9.22 -14.26 -34.44
N ALA A 40 9.23 -15.21 -35.38
CA ALA A 40 10.26 -15.35 -36.41
C ALA A 40 10.48 -14.11 -37.30
N LYS A 41 9.49 -13.23 -37.44
CA LYS A 41 9.56 -11.97 -38.20
C LYS A 41 9.88 -10.75 -37.36
N LEU A 42 10.04 -10.90 -36.05
CA LEU A 42 10.39 -9.79 -35.17
C LEU A 42 11.88 -9.46 -35.32
N GLU A 43 12.17 -8.19 -35.41
CA GLU A 43 13.55 -7.70 -35.50
C GLU A 43 13.97 -6.97 -34.23
N ARG A 44 15.20 -7.24 -33.79
CA ARG A 44 15.82 -6.51 -32.69
C ARG A 44 16.33 -5.17 -33.16
N ARG A 45 16.02 -4.10 -32.44
CA ARG A 45 16.47 -2.74 -32.71
C ARG A 45 17.14 -2.15 -31.49
N ALA A 46 18.17 -1.35 -31.66
CA ALA A 46 18.79 -0.55 -30.62
C ALA A 46 18.06 0.80 -30.56
N ALA A 47 17.71 1.25 -29.38
CA ALA A 47 17.10 2.57 -29.16
C ALA A 47 18.09 3.72 -29.34
N ALA A 48 19.41 3.45 -29.16
CA ALA A 48 20.54 4.37 -29.39
C ALA A 48 21.77 3.55 -29.82
N PRO A 49 22.82 4.18 -30.41
CA PRO A 49 24.01 3.46 -30.93
C PRO A 49 24.63 2.49 -29.92
N ASP A 50 24.65 2.82 -28.63
CA ASP A 50 25.27 2.01 -27.58
C ASP A 50 24.24 1.25 -26.71
N ALA A 51 22.94 1.28 -27.06
CA ALA A 51 21.91 0.59 -26.33
C ALA A 51 21.83 -0.90 -26.71
N PRO A 52 21.44 -1.80 -25.81
CA PRO A 52 21.19 -3.20 -26.12
C PRO A 52 20.09 -3.30 -27.19
N LYS A 53 20.27 -4.24 -28.13
CA LYS A 53 19.21 -4.56 -29.10
C LYS A 53 18.08 -5.30 -28.44
N THR A 54 16.88 -4.78 -28.54
CA THR A 54 15.65 -5.33 -28.01
C THR A 54 14.63 -5.59 -29.12
N TYR A 55 13.65 -6.42 -28.86
CA TYR A 55 12.42 -6.42 -29.66
C TYR A 55 11.55 -5.26 -29.17
N PRO A 56 11.25 -4.25 -30.00
CA PRO A 56 10.48 -3.07 -29.57
C PRO A 56 9.12 -3.44 -28.99
N GLU A 57 8.46 -4.41 -29.61
CA GLU A 57 7.19 -4.97 -29.17
C GLU A 57 7.15 -6.48 -29.46
N ALA A 58 6.58 -7.24 -28.52
CA ALA A 58 6.26 -8.66 -28.69
C ALA A 58 4.98 -9.02 -27.91
N PHE A 59 4.25 -10.02 -28.38
CA PHE A 59 3.04 -10.49 -27.73
C PHE A 59 3.24 -11.90 -27.19
N PHE A 60 2.64 -12.17 -26.05
CA PHE A 60 2.71 -13.44 -25.34
C PHE A 60 1.34 -13.85 -24.85
N ALA A 61 1.00 -15.12 -24.98
CA ALA A 61 -0.12 -15.71 -24.26
C ALA A 61 0.40 -16.18 -22.90
N VAL A 62 -0.28 -15.80 -21.83
CA VAL A 62 0.08 -16.19 -20.46
C VAL A 62 -1.01 -17.05 -19.89
N ALA A 63 -0.70 -18.31 -19.61
CA ALA A 63 -1.62 -19.29 -19.05
C ALA A 63 -1.41 -19.41 -17.54
N VAL A 64 -2.45 -19.14 -16.76
CA VAL A 64 -2.48 -19.28 -15.30
C VAL A 64 -3.67 -20.12 -14.87
N ARG A 65 -3.64 -20.72 -13.68
CA ARG A 65 -4.80 -21.42 -13.13
C ARG A 65 -5.95 -20.43 -12.93
N GLY A 66 -7.18 -20.83 -13.16
CA GLY A 66 -8.34 -19.94 -13.26
C GLY A 66 -8.63 -19.07 -12.03
N ASP A 67 -8.24 -19.52 -10.84
CA ASP A 67 -8.37 -18.79 -9.57
C ASP A 67 -7.23 -17.76 -9.31
N LEU A 68 -6.23 -17.68 -10.20
CA LEU A 68 -5.04 -16.87 -10.05
C LEU A 68 -4.98 -15.72 -11.07
N ASP A 69 -4.22 -14.68 -10.75
CA ASP A 69 -3.99 -13.54 -11.63
C ASP A 69 -2.50 -13.41 -11.95
N VAL A 70 -2.20 -12.80 -13.11
CA VAL A 70 -0.82 -12.55 -13.56
C VAL A 70 -0.25 -11.35 -12.82
N ASN A 71 0.98 -11.50 -12.32
CA ASN A 71 1.79 -10.41 -11.80
C ASN A 71 2.65 -9.83 -12.95
N GLU A 72 2.29 -8.65 -13.42
CA GLU A 72 2.96 -8.00 -14.55
C GLU A 72 4.43 -7.70 -14.28
N THR A 73 4.81 -7.40 -13.03
CA THR A 73 6.21 -7.19 -12.66
C THR A 73 7.04 -8.47 -12.77
N LYS A 74 6.50 -9.61 -12.33
CA LYS A 74 7.15 -10.91 -12.51
C LYS A 74 7.25 -11.26 -13.99
N LEU A 75 6.17 -11.08 -14.74
CA LEU A 75 6.13 -11.35 -16.18
C LEU A 75 7.15 -10.49 -16.94
N ALA A 76 7.22 -9.20 -16.65
CA ALA A 76 8.24 -8.30 -17.25
C ALA A 76 9.67 -8.77 -16.94
N ALA A 77 9.94 -9.18 -15.71
CA ALA A 77 11.25 -9.70 -15.30
C ALA A 77 11.61 -11.01 -16.04
N VAL A 78 10.66 -11.95 -16.15
CA VAL A 78 10.85 -13.23 -16.86
C VAL A 78 11.11 -13.01 -18.35
N LEU A 79 10.38 -12.10 -18.97
CA LEU A 79 10.52 -11.75 -20.39
C LEU A 79 11.70 -10.80 -20.64
N LYS A 80 12.37 -10.30 -19.62
CA LYS A 80 13.36 -9.22 -19.70
C LYS A 80 12.84 -8.03 -20.50
N ALA A 81 11.61 -7.63 -20.24
CA ALA A 81 10.92 -6.52 -20.87
C ALA A 81 10.98 -5.27 -19.98
N SER A 82 10.99 -4.09 -20.60
CA SER A 82 10.91 -2.84 -19.84
C SER A 82 9.51 -2.62 -19.24
N GLU A 83 8.48 -3.16 -19.90
CA GLU A 83 7.09 -3.04 -19.49
C GLU A 83 6.26 -4.17 -20.11
N VAL A 84 5.20 -4.59 -19.43
CA VAL A 84 4.16 -5.49 -19.96
C VAL A 84 2.80 -4.90 -19.66
N MET A 85 1.85 -5.11 -20.54
CA MET A 85 0.46 -4.66 -20.39
C MET A 85 -0.48 -5.63 -21.10
N LEU A 86 -1.73 -5.70 -20.67
CA LEU A 86 -2.74 -6.48 -21.39
C LEU A 86 -2.84 -5.96 -22.84
N ALA A 87 -2.92 -6.90 -23.78
CA ALA A 87 -3.11 -6.56 -25.19
C ALA A 87 -4.52 -5.98 -25.42
N ALA A 88 -4.64 -5.07 -26.39
CA ALA A 88 -5.94 -4.56 -26.81
C ALA A 88 -6.81 -5.70 -27.41
N ASP A 89 -8.11 -5.60 -27.29
CA ASP A 89 -9.07 -6.62 -27.77
C ASP A 89 -8.84 -6.98 -29.25
N ALA A 90 -8.56 -5.99 -30.10
CA ALA A 90 -8.26 -6.20 -31.51
C ALA A 90 -6.99 -7.03 -31.74
N ASP A 91 -5.97 -6.86 -30.89
CA ASP A 91 -4.74 -7.66 -30.97
C ASP A 91 -4.99 -9.08 -30.47
N VAL A 92 -5.81 -9.26 -29.43
CA VAL A 92 -6.22 -10.59 -28.95
C VAL A 92 -6.91 -11.36 -30.08
N GLU A 93 -7.93 -10.77 -30.72
CA GLU A 93 -8.66 -11.41 -31.83
C GLU A 93 -7.74 -11.71 -33.03
N ARG A 94 -6.90 -10.78 -33.40
CA ARG A 94 -5.95 -10.94 -34.52
C ARG A 94 -4.96 -12.07 -34.29
N LEU A 95 -4.49 -12.23 -33.04
CA LEU A 95 -3.40 -13.15 -32.70
C LEU A 95 -3.89 -14.52 -32.25
N THR A 96 -5.10 -14.61 -31.69
CA THR A 96 -5.66 -15.88 -31.19
C THR A 96 -6.76 -16.45 -32.10
N GLY A 97 -7.36 -15.61 -32.96
CA GLY A 97 -8.53 -15.97 -33.76
C GLY A 97 -9.85 -15.92 -32.97
N ALA A 98 -9.82 -15.58 -31.70
CA ALA A 98 -10.98 -15.58 -30.82
C ALA A 98 -11.16 -14.25 -30.09
N PRO A 99 -12.41 -13.85 -29.80
CA PRO A 99 -12.65 -12.67 -28.96
C PRO A 99 -12.13 -12.87 -27.54
N VAL A 100 -11.90 -11.76 -26.83
CA VAL A 100 -11.46 -11.76 -25.43
C VAL A 100 -12.38 -12.61 -24.57
N GLY A 101 -11.79 -13.49 -23.75
CA GLY A 101 -12.49 -14.44 -22.88
C GLY A 101 -12.54 -15.87 -23.42
N PHE A 102 -12.16 -16.11 -24.69
CA PHE A 102 -12.18 -17.44 -25.31
C PHE A 102 -10.79 -17.92 -25.76
N ALA A 103 -9.75 -17.16 -25.44
CA ALA A 103 -8.37 -17.59 -25.68
C ALA A 103 -7.99 -18.78 -24.80
N GLY A 104 -7.25 -19.72 -25.37
CA GLY A 104 -6.69 -20.89 -24.67
C GLY A 104 -5.35 -21.28 -25.25
N PRO A 105 -4.54 -22.11 -24.54
CA PRO A 105 -3.21 -22.50 -24.99
C PRO A 105 -3.23 -23.62 -26.03
N VAL A 106 -4.33 -24.38 -26.13
CA VAL A 106 -4.47 -25.50 -27.03
C VAL A 106 -4.67 -25.02 -28.46
N GLY A 107 -3.78 -25.43 -29.37
CA GLY A 107 -3.85 -25.01 -30.78
C GLY A 107 -3.35 -23.58 -31.07
N LEU A 108 -2.90 -22.86 -30.07
CA LEU A 108 -2.37 -21.51 -30.24
C LEU A 108 -0.93 -21.55 -30.81
N THR A 109 -0.79 -21.15 -32.09
CA THR A 109 0.46 -21.27 -32.86
C THR A 109 1.11 -19.92 -33.18
N LEU A 110 0.38 -18.81 -33.04
CA LEU A 110 0.85 -17.48 -33.44
C LEU A 110 1.50 -16.69 -32.29
N LEU A 111 1.44 -17.22 -31.07
CA LEU A 111 2.01 -16.60 -29.87
C LEU A 111 2.83 -17.60 -29.08
N PRO A 112 3.97 -17.17 -28.48
CA PRO A 112 4.62 -17.97 -27.46
C PRO A 112 3.73 -18.01 -26.20
N VAL A 113 3.52 -19.22 -25.68
CA VAL A 113 2.76 -19.44 -24.45
C VAL A 113 3.74 -19.46 -23.26
N VAL A 114 3.54 -18.58 -22.30
CA VAL A 114 4.20 -18.62 -20.99
C VAL A 114 3.19 -19.21 -20.01
N ALA A 115 3.49 -20.37 -19.44
CA ALA A 115 2.62 -21.00 -18.45
C ALA A 115 3.16 -20.75 -17.04
N ASP A 116 2.25 -20.39 -16.13
CA ASP A 116 2.57 -20.39 -14.70
C ASP A 116 2.85 -21.81 -14.20
N GLU A 117 3.75 -21.96 -13.23
CA GLU A 117 4.10 -23.26 -12.66
C GLU A 117 2.89 -24.05 -12.15
N THR A 118 1.84 -23.37 -11.67
CA THR A 118 0.60 -24.04 -11.20
C THR A 118 -0.18 -24.75 -12.29
N VAL A 119 0.02 -24.37 -13.55
CA VAL A 119 -0.64 -25.02 -14.70
C VAL A 119 -0.04 -26.39 -14.99
N THR A 120 1.23 -26.63 -14.63
CA THR A 120 1.92 -27.91 -14.91
C THR A 120 1.30 -29.11 -14.21
N ALA A 121 0.59 -28.89 -13.12
CA ALA A 121 -0.08 -29.93 -12.33
C ALA A 121 -1.49 -30.27 -12.83
N LEU A 122 -2.02 -29.53 -13.84
CA LEU A 122 -3.38 -29.72 -14.32
C LEU A 122 -3.43 -30.83 -15.39
N SER A 123 -4.19 -31.89 -15.10
CA SER A 123 -4.35 -33.07 -15.96
C SER A 123 -5.79 -33.24 -16.49
N ASP A 124 -6.72 -32.42 -16.00
CA ASP A 124 -8.13 -32.46 -16.37
C ASP A 124 -8.76 -31.07 -16.26
N ALA A 125 -8.28 -30.15 -17.08
CA ALA A 125 -8.67 -28.74 -17.02
C ALA A 125 -9.66 -28.34 -18.14
N VAL A 126 -10.32 -27.21 -17.91
CA VAL A 126 -11.13 -26.51 -18.91
C VAL A 126 -10.40 -25.23 -19.34
N THR A 127 -10.37 -24.92 -20.62
CA THR A 127 -9.76 -23.68 -21.17
C THR A 127 -10.55 -23.18 -22.39
N GLY A 128 -10.29 -21.94 -22.80
CA GLY A 128 -10.83 -21.36 -24.01
C GLY A 128 -10.47 -22.20 -25.25
N GLY A 129 -11.39 -22.28 -26.21
CA GLY A 129 -11.28 -23.13 -27.41
C GLY A 129 -10.86 -22.37 -28.66
N LEU A 130 -10.36 -21.13 -28.54
CA LEU A 130 -9.98 -20.25 -29.66
C LEU A 130 -11.14 -19.91 -30.62
N GLU A 131 -12.36 -20.02 -30.14
CA GLU A 131 -13.57 -19.65 -30.87
C GLU A 131 -14.61 -19.12 -29.88
N LYS A 132 -15.46 -18.20 -30.32
CA LYS A 132 -16.52 -17.62 -29.48
C LYS A 132 -17.43 -18.71 -28.93
N ASP A 133 -17.68 -18.68 -27.64
CA ASP A 133 -18.54 -19.62 -26.88
C ASP A 133 -18.08 -21.09 -26.88
N VAL A 134 -16.82 -21.36 -27.28
CA VAL A 134 -16.21 -22.69 -27.29
C VAL A 134 -15.17 -22.81 -26.17
N HIS A 135 -15.22 -23.92 -25.43
CA HIS A 135 -14.24 -24.31 -24.44
C HIS A 135 -13.82 -25.77 -24.62
N PHE A 136 -12.55 -26.07 -24.41
CA PHE A 136 -12.03 -27.42 -24.32
C PHE A 136 -12.09 -27.94 -22.90
N GLY A 137 -12.66 -29.12 -22.71
CA GLY A 137 -12.60 -29.86 -21.45
C GLY A 137 -11.53 -30.95 -21.49
N HIS A 138 -11.19 -31.50 -20.31
CA HIS A 138 -10.25 -32.60 -20.16
C HIS A 138 -8.83 -32.28 -20.69
N VAL A 139 -8.43 -31.00 -20.63
CA VAL A 139 -7.13 -30.55 -21.10
C VAL A 139 -6.06 -30.90 -20.08
N ALA A 140 -4.95 -31.48 -20.54
CA ALA A 140 -3.81 -31.83 -19.72
C ALA A 140 -2.55 -31.14 -20.23
N PHE A 141 -1.77 -30.56 -19.26
CA PHE A 141 -0.44 -30.03 -19.54
C PHE A 141 0.48 -31.11 -20.13
N GLY A 142 1.24 -30.78 -21.15
CA GLY A 142 2.18 -31.67 -21.83
C GLY A 142 1.56 -32.68 -22.80
N ARG A 143 0.23 -32.94 -22.75
CA ARG A 143 -0.50 -33.78 -23.71
C ARG A 143 -1.13 -32.93 -24.80
N ASP A 144 -1.89 -31.91 -24.43
CA ASP A 144 -2.72 -31.13 -25.35
C ASP A 144 -2.07 -29.79 -25.77
N PHE A 145 -1.17 -29.32 -24.96
CA PHE A 145 -0.31 -28.17 -25.30
C PHE A 145 1.03 -28.26 -24.57
N ALA A 146 2.06 -27.65 -25.16
CA ALA A 146 3.36 -27.44 -24.57
C ALA A 146 3.67 -25.94 -24.61
N PRO A 147 3.85 -25.28 -23.48
CA PRO A 147 4.20 -23.87 -23.47
C PRO A 147 5.64 -23.67 -23.99
N TRP A 148 5.90 -22.48 -24.51
CA TRP A 148 7.25 -22.07 -24.86
C TRP A 148 8.14 -21.90 -23.63
N MET A 149 7.53 -21.46 -22.50
CA MET A 149 8.22 -21.25 -21.22
C MET A 149 7.28 -21.58 -20.05
N VAL A 150 7.84 -22.12 -18.98
CA VAL A 150 7.19 -22.25 -17.67
C VAL A 150 7.94 -21.36 -16.67
N ALA A 151 7.21 -20.53 -15.92
CA ALA A 151 7.79 -19.63 -14.92
C ALA A 151 6.76 -19.24 -13.86
N ASP A 152 7.22 -18.81 -12.68
CA ASP A 152 6.34 -18.21 -11.67
C ASP A 152 5.97 -16.79 -12.09
N VAL A 153 4.73 -16.64 -12.61
CA VAL A 153 4.20 -15.35 -13.09
C VAL A 153 2.91 -14.92 -12.39
N ARG A 154 2.46 -15.68 -11.42
CA ARG A 154 1.20 -15.40 -10.72
C ARG A 154 1.35 -14.39 -9.58
N VAL A 155 0.25 -13.74 -9.24
CA VAL A 155 0.10 -12.99 -7.99
C VAL A 155 0.07 -13.98 -6.81
N VAL A 156 0.81 -13.67 -5.77
CA VAL A 156 0.83 -14.43 -4.51
C VAL A 156 -0.42 -14.07 -3.70
N LYS A 157 -1.03 -15.07 -3.06
CA LYS A 157 -2.24 -14.90 -2.22
C LYS A 157 -2.00 -15.38 -0.79
N ALA A 158 -2.85 -14.94 0.12
CA ALA A 158 -2.90 -15.50 1.47
C ALA A 158 -3.11 -17.03 1.42
N GLY A 159 -2.41 -17.79 2.28
CA GLY A 159 -2.38 -19.25 2.27
C GLY A 159 -1.33 -19.87 1.38
N ASP A 160 -0.68 -19.10 0.50
CA ASP A 160 0.49 -19.57 -0.27
C ASP A 160 1.68 -19.84 0.66
N ARG A 161 2.60 -20.67 0.19
CA ARG A 161 3.85 -20.94 0.89
C ARG A 161 4.97 -20.00 0.46
N CYS A 162 5.72 -19.49 1.42
CA CYS A 162 6.92 -18.69 1.15
C CYS A 162 7.98 -19.54 0.42
N SER A 163 8.49 -19.07 -0.70
CA SER A 163 9.51 -19.77 -1.49
C SER A 163 10.87 -19.90 -0.78
N VAL A 164 11.13 -19.14 0.28
CA VAL A 164 12.39 -19.14 1.01
C VAL A 164 12.33 -20.04 2.25
N CYS A 165 11.29 -19.89 3.08
CA CYS A 165 11.20 -20.59 4.36
C CYS A 165 10.06 -21.62 4.46
N GLY A 166 9.19 -21.71 3.44
CA GLY A 166 8.02 -22.61 3.42
C GLY A 166 6.89 -22.21 4.38
N GLY A 167 7.03 -21.11 5.12
CA GLY A 167 5.98 -20.58 6.00
C GLY A 167 4.75 -20.13 5.22
N GLU A 168 3.58 -20.19 5.84
CA GLU A 168 2.34 -19.72 5.24
C GLU A 168 2.33 -18.18 5.14
N LEU A 169 1.93 -17.66 3.99
CA LEU A 169 1.78 -16.23 3.76
C LEU A 169 0.40 -15.76 4.22
N TYR A 170 0.34 -14.61 4.84
CA TYR A 170 -0.91 -13.95 5.20
C TYR A 170 -0.98 -12.55 4.59
N GLU A 171 -2.19 -12.05 4.39
CA GLU A 171 -2.46 -10.72 3.87
C GLU A 171 -2.95 -9.80 4.99
N LYS A 172 -2.42 -8.59 5.04
CA LYS A 172 -2.92 -7.51 5.89
C LYS A 172 -3.00 -6.22 5.09
N LYS A 173 -4.05 -5.45 5.32
CA LYS A 173 -4.12 -4.06 4.87
C LYS A 173 -3.30 -3.21 5.82
N GLY A 174 -2.60 -2.22 5.28
CA GLY A 174 -1.81 -1.27 6.05
C GLY A 174 -1.77 0.08 5.36
N ASN A 175 -1.59 1.14 6.15
CA ASN A 175 -1.39 2.48 5.62
C ASN A 175 0.07 2.65 5.20
N GLU A 176 0.31 3.05 3.96
CA GLU A 176 1.65 3.39 3.47
C GLU A 176 2.04 4.77 4.01
N LEU A 177 2.90 4.81 5.03
CA LEU A 177 3.38 6.05 5.65
C LEU A 177 4.57 6.64 4.91
N GLY A 178 5.42 5.80 4.34
CA GLY A 178 6.60 6.21 3.59
C GLY A 178 6.94 5.23 2.48
N HIS A 179 7.68 5.72 1.47
CA HIS A 179 8.11 4.93 0.33
C HIS A 179 9.55 5.22 -0.05
N ILE A 180 10.30 4.15 -0.38
CA ILE A 180 11.67 4.23 -0.90
C ILE A 180 11.64 3.90 -2.37
N PHE A 181 12.07 4.85 -3.21
CA PHE A 181 12.12 4.69 -4.66
C PHE A 181 13.56 4.51 -5.14
N LYS A 182 13.84 3.43 -5.84
CA LYS A 182 15.09 3.20 -6.56
C LYS A 182 14.94 3.76 -7.97
N LEU A 183 15.20 5.05 -8.16
CA LEU A 183 14.98 5.75 -9.43
C LEU A 183 16.09 5.48 -10.45
N GLY A 184 17.25 4.97 -10.02
CA GLY A 184 18.37 4.67 -10.91
C GLY A 184 18.82 5.90 -11.70
N TYR A 185 18.86 5.78 -13.01
CA TYR A 185 19.29 6.85 -13.92
C TYR A 185 18.13 7.55 -14.66
N LYS A 186 16.88 7.23 -14.30
CA LYS A 186 15.68 7.72 -15.01
C LYS A 186 15.68 9.25 -15.16
N TYR A 187 15.90 9.96 -14.07
CA TYR A 187 15.88 11.42 -14.05
C TYR A 187 17.26 12.03 -14.31
N THR A 188 18.31 11.45 -13.77
CA THR A 188 19.66 12.00 -13.91
C THR A 188 20.13 12.00 -15.37
N LYS A 189 19.80 10.97 -16.16
CA LYS A 189 20.07 10.94 -17.59
C LYS A 189 19.22 11.95 -18.37
N SER A 190 17.91 12.00 -18.13
CA SER A 190 17.00 12.91 -18.83
C SER A 190 17.27 14.38 -18.56
N MET A 191 17.79 14.70 -17.35
CA MET A 191 18.16 16.05 -16.93
C MET A 191 19.64 16.39 -17.21
N ASN A 192 20.41 15.45 -17.83
CA ASN A 192 21.84 15.59 -18.08
C ASN A 192 22.66 15.94 -16.83
N VAL A 193 22.31 15.34 -15.68
CA VAL A 193 23.03 15.54 -14.43
C VAL A 193 24.28 14.66 -14.44
N SER A 194 25.46 15.27 -14.24
CA SER A 194 26.72 14.55 -14.14
C SER A 194 27.62 15.15 -13.06
N TYR A 195 28.54 14.37 -12.55
CA TYR A 195 29.63 14.80 -11.67
C TYR A 195 30.96 14.27 -12.21
N LEU A 196 32.06 14.89 -11.82
CA LEU A 196 33.38 14.38 -12.13
C LEU A 196 33.85 13.46 -11.00
N ASP A 197 34.30 12.25 -11.37
CA ASP A 197 34.93 11.35 -10.40
C ASP A 197 36.35 11.81 -10.05
N GLU A 198 37.03 11.09 -9.17
CA GLU A 198 38.41 11.40 -8.72
C GLU A 198 39.41 11.44 -9.85
N GLN A 199 39.12 10.80 -10.97
CA GLN A 199 39.95 10.78 -12.17
C GLN A 199 39.56 11.88 -13.19
N GLY A 200 38.59 12.74 -12.84
CA GLY A 200 38.09 13.81 -13.70
C GLY A 200 37.17 13.34 -14.83
N LYS A 201 36.66 12.10 -14.78
CA LYS A 201 35.72 11.53 -15.74
C LYS A 201 34.28 11.84 -15.35
N ALA A 202 33.48 12.29 -16.33
CA ALA A 202 32.05 12.54 -16.11
C ALA A 202 31.29 11.23 -15.86
N GLN A 203 30.55 11.20 -14.77
CA GLN A 203 29.70 10.09 -14.33
C GLN A 203 28.27 10.58 -14.14
N VAL A 204 27.30 9.72 -14.42
CA VAL A 204 25.89 9.98 -14.14
C VAL A 204 25.54 9.40 -12.77
N PRO A 205 25.05 10.20 -11.80
CA PRO A 205 24.73 9.69 -10.48
C PRO A 205 23.48 8.82 -10.48
N THR A 206 23.50 7.76 -9.65
CA THR A 206 22.31 6.97 -9.34
C THR A 206 21.44 7.74 -8.38
N MET A 207 20.14 7.78 -8.63
CA MET A 207 19.17 8.51 -7.83
C MET A 207 18.28 7.56 -7.00
N GLY A 208 18.07 7.92 -5.73
CA GLY A 208 17.02 7.40 -4.88
C GLY A 208 16.09 8.51 -4.42
N CYS A 209 14.89 8.17 -4.00
CA CYS A 209 13.95 9.10 -3.37
C CYS A 209 13.34 8.44 -2.15
N TYR A 210 13.19 9.21 -1.08
CA TYR A 210 12.71 8.74 0.22
C TYR A 210 11.60 9.69 0.68
N GLY A 211 10.36 9.24 0.58
CA GLY A 211 9.20 10.05 0.91
C GLY A 211 8.50 9.58 2.17
N ILE A 212 8.07 10.52 3.03
CA ILE A 212 7.18 10.27 4.17
C ILE A 212 5.99 11.21 4.02
N GLY A 213 4.77 10.66 4.07
CA GLY A 213 3.53 11.43 4.02
C GLY A 213 3.17 11.93 5.41
N VAL A 214 3.53 13.18 5.75
CA VAL A 214 3.28 13.76 7.09
C VAL A 214 1.78 13.77 7.40
N ASP A 215 0.95 14.29 6.49
CA ASP A 215 -0.51 14.35 6.67
C ASP A 215 -1.12 12.96 6.78
N ARG A 216 -0.63 12.00 5.97
CA ARG A 216 -1.06 10.60 6.03
C ARG A 216 -0.67 9.95 7.35
N THR A 217 0.52 10.25 7.88
CA THR A 217 0.95 9.77 9.19
C THR A 217 0.05 10.28 10.29
N LEU A 218 -0.29 11.59 10.26
CA LEU A 218 -1.22 12.19 11.21
C LEU A 218 -2.60 11.53 11.15
N ALA A 219 -3.16 11.38 9.95
CA ALA A 219 -4.45 10.70 9.76
C ALA A 219 -4.43 9.24 10.27
N SER A 220 -3.31 8.53 10.05
CA SER A 220 -3.15 7.15 10.53
C SER A 220 -3.06 7.07 12.06
N ILE A 221 -2.44 8.06 12.71
CA ILE A 221 -2.42 8.14 14.18
C ILE A 221 -3.84 8.31 14.72
N ILE A 222 -4.65 9.18 14.10
CA ILE A 222 -6.05 9.39 14.51
C ILE A 222 -6.87 8.11 14.31
N GLU A 223 -6.69 7.41 13.17
CA GLU A 223 -7.40 6.17 12.87
C GLU A 223 -7.09 5.05 13.87
N GLU A 224 -5.84 4.96 14.34
CA GLU A 224 -5.38 3.96 15.31
C GLU A 224 -5.67 4.35 16.77
N ARG A 225 -5.85 5.66 17.03
CA ARG A 225 -5.97 6.20 18.39
C ARG A 225 -7.19 7.11 18.53
N HIS A 226 -8.35 6.49 18.61
CA HIS A 226 -9.62 7.14 18.91
C HIS A 226 -10.51 6.22 19.73
N ASP A 227 -11.55 6.81 20.34
CA ASP A 227 -12.68 6.12 20.95
C ASP A 227 -13.99 6.79 20.50
N ASP A 228 -15.13 6.39 21.09
CA ASP A 228 -16.46 6.92 20.75
C ASP A 228 -16.61 8.41 21.11
N ASP A 229 -15.76 8.96 21.97
CA ASP A 229 -15.80 10.35 22.40
C ASP A 229 -14.88 11.26 21.56
N GLY A 230 -13.95 10.70 20.76
CA GLY A 230 -13.05 11.46 19.89
C GLY A 230 -11.64 10.92 19.80
N ILE A 231 -10.70 11.80 19.47
CA ILE A 231 -9.28 11.47 19.28
C ILE A 231 -8.63 11.17 20.64
N VAL A 232 -7.63 10.28 20.62
CA VAL A 232 -6.75 9.99 21.77
C VAL A 232 -5.31 10.25 21.36
N TRP A 233 -4.87 11.50 21.41
CA TRP A 233 -3.53 11.87 20.99
C TRP A 233 -2.45 11.27 21.89
N PRO A 234 -1.37 10.70 21.30
CA PRO A 234 -0.11 10.57 22.01
C PRO A 234 0.44 11.95 22.38
N MET A 235 1.06 12.08 23.53
CA MET A 235 1.61 13.35 24.04
C MET A 235 2.52 14.06 23.02
N SER A 236 3.26 13.31 22.22
CA SER A 236 4.25 13.82 21.25
C SER A 236 3.67 14.51 20.01
N VAL A 237 2.41 14.28 19.68
CA VAL A 237 1.75 14.82 18.49
C VAL A 237 0.44 15.52 18.83
N ALA A 238 0.11 15.61 20.10
CA ALA A 238 -1.05 16.35 20.57
C ALA A 238 -0.88 17.85 20.22
N PRO A 239 -1.95 18.53 19.73
CA PRO A 239 -1.90 19.95 19.40
C PRO A 239 -1.65 20.82 20.65
N PHE A 240 -2.06 20.32 21.80
CA PHE A 240 -1.80 20.86 23.13
C PHE A 240 -1.63 19.70 24.11
N HIS A 241 -0.76 19.88 25.12
CA HIS A 241 -0.55 18.85 26.14
C HIS A 241 -1.66 18.85 27.19
N VAL A 242 -2.14 20.07 27.53
CA VAL A 242 -3.12 20.30 28.62
C VAL A 242 -4.27 21.17 28.11
N SER A 243 -5.49 20.81 28.45
CA SER A 243 -6.68 21.67 28.33
C SER A 243 -7.09 22.16 29.70
N ILE A 244 -7.20 23.48 29.91
CA ILE A 244 -7.75 24.09 31.12
C ILE A 244 -9.17 24.51 30.84
N VAL A 245 -10.12 23.97 31.61
CA VAL A 245 -11.56 24.19 31.45
C VAL A 245 -12.14 24.78 32.73
N PRO A 246 -12.17 26.11 32.89
CA PRO A 246 -12.94 26.74 33.95
C PRO A 246 -14.44 26.54 33.69
N ILE A 247 -15.17 26.17 34.75
CA ILE A 247 -16.64 26.00 34.69
C ILE A 247 -17.31 27.30 34.22
N LYS A 248 -16.81 28.42 34.72
CA LYS A 248 -17.10 29.77 34.23
C LYS A 248 -15.80 30.54 34.19
N TYR A 249 -15.58 31.29 33.13
CA TYR A 249 -14.38 32.12 32.99
C TYR A 249 -14.58 33.52 33.61
N GLU A 250 -14.82 33.53 34.96
CA GLU A 250 -15.04 34.74 35.75
C GLU A 250 -14.55 34.56 37.20
N GLY A 251 -14.24 35.68 37.90
CA GLY A 251 -13.85 35.71 39.31
C GLY A 251 -12.67 34.78 39.65
N ALA A 252 -12.75 34.10 40.80
CA ALA A 252 -11.71 33.23 41.29
C ALA A 252 -11.36 32.07 40.35
N MET A 253 -12.33 31.56 39.60
CA MET A 253 -12.08 30.47 38.60
C MET A 253 -11.22 30.99 37.46
N LYS A 254 -11.47 32.22 36.95
CA LYS A 254 -10.66 32.85 35.94
C LYS A 254 -9.23 33.08 36.46
N GLU A 255 -9.08 33.68 37.64
CA GLU A 255 -7.76 33.98 38.24
C GLU A 255 -6.94 32.66 38.41
N ALA A 256 -7.58 31.58 38.86
CA ALA A 256 -6.93 30.29 39.03
C ALA A 256 -6.54 29.65 37.69
N ALA A 257 -7.40 29.77 36.69
CA ALA A 257 -7.17 29.20 35.34
C ALA A 257 -6.02 29.99 34.63
N ASP A 258 -6.06 31.31 34.64
CA ASP A 258 -5.00 32.17 34.08
C ASP A 258 -3.66 31.91 34.73
N LYS A 259 -3.62 31.86 36.05
CA LYS A 259 -2.40 31.55 36.80
C LYS A 259 -1.84 30.17 36.40
N LEU A 260 -2.67 29.16 36.34
CA LEU A 260 -2.23 27.80 35.97
C LEU A 260 -1.74 27.75 34.53
N HIS A 261 -2.39 28.47 33.60
CA HIS A 261 -1.96 28.62 32.21
C HIS A 261 -0.54 29.18 32.16
N ASP A 262 -0.31 30.34 32.82
CA ASP A 262 0.99 31.00 32.80
C ASP A 262 2.09 30.12 33.44
N GLU A 263 1.79 29.41 34.53
CA GLU A 263 2.72 28.50 35.18
C GLU A 263 3.11 27.33 34.26
N LEU A 264 2.15 26.74 33.52
CA LEU A 264 2.42 25.64 32.59
C LEU A 264 3.21 26.13 31.38
N GLU A 265 2.86 27.27 30.79
CA GLU A 265 3.62 27.87 29.68
C GLU A 265 5.07 28.20 30.09
N ALA A 266 5.27 28.73 31.29
CA ALA A 266 6.61 28.97 31.83
C ALA A 266 7.45 27.69 31.99
N LEU A 267 6.80 26.51 32.13
CA LEU A 267 7.43 25.19 32.15
C LEU A 267 7.61 24.56 30.77
N GLY A 268 7.22 25.25 29.68
CA GLY A 268 7.30 24.80 28.29
C GLY A 268 6.21 23.81 27.89
N ILE A 269 5.08 23.82 28.59
CA ILE A 269 3.92 22.98 28.31
C ILE A 269 2.95 23.75 27.42
N GLU A 270 2.49 23.15 26.32
CA GLU A 270 1.49 23.73 25.43
C GLU A 270 0.10 23.55 26.00
N VAL A 271 -0.62 24.67 26.18
CA VAL A 271 -1.89 24.71 26.92
C VAL A 271 -3.00 25.33 26.07
N LEU A 272 -4.17 24.72 26.11
CA LEU A 272 -5.41 25.29 25.59
C LEU A 272 -6.29 25.71 26.76
N LEU A 273 -6.51 27.03 26.92
CA LEU A 273 -7.46 27.59 27.88
C LEU A 273 -8.84 27.81 27.19
N ASP A 274 -9.86 27.13 27.70
CA ASP A 274 -11.24 27.32 27.19
C ASP A 274 -11.94 28.46 27.94
N ASP A 275 -11.76 29.68 27.46
CA ASP A 275 -12.34 30.93 27.99
C ASP A 275 -13.77 31.21 27.51
N ARG A 276 -14.35 30.34 26.68
CA ARG A 276 -15.68 30.51 26.09
C ARG A 276 -16.77 30.52 27.16
N ASN A 277 -17.82 31.30 26.89
CA ASN A 277 -19.02 31.31 27.76
C ASN A 277 -19.98 30.20 27.29
N GLU A 278 -19.55 28.94 27.45
CA GLU A 278 -20.30 27.75 27.08
C GLU A 278 -20.61 26.87 28.32
N ARG A 279 -21.59 25.98 28.18
CA ARG A 279 -21.94 25.03 29.24
C ARG A 279 -20.77 24.05 29.48
N PRO A 280 -20.45 23.68 30.72
CA PRO A 280 -19.35 22.80 31.04
C PRO A 280 -19.36 21.46 30.24
N GLY A 281 -20.55 20.88 30.04
CA GLY A 281 -20.68 19.65 29.26
C GLY A 281 -20.29 19.78 27.80
N VAL A 282 -20.49 20.99 27.19
CA VAL A 282 -20.02 21.29 25.82
C VAL A 282 -18.49 21.36 25.80
N LYS A 283 -17.89 22.13 26.72
CA LYS A 283 -16.44 22.27 26.85
C LYS A 283 -15.76 20.91 27.06
N PHE A 284 -16.34 20.02 27.88
CA PHE A 284 -15.80 18.68 28.14
C PHE A 284 -15.84 17.82 26.88
N LYS A 285 -16.97 17.82 26.15
CA LYS A 285 -17.11 17.07 24.91
C LYS A 285 -16.16 17.57 23.84
N ASP A 286 -15.97 18.89 23.72
CA ASP A 286 -15.06 19.48 22.76
C ASP A 286 -13.59 19.08 23.10
N SER A 287 -13.22 19.12 24.40
CA SER A 287 -11.90 18.69 24.85
C SER A 287 -11.65 17.20 24.57
N ASP A 288 -12.65 16.33 24.80
CA ASP A 288 -12.56 14.89 24.52
C ASP A 288 -12.54 14.63 23.00
N LEU A 289 -13.33 15.38 22.20
CA LEU A 289 -13.35 15.28 20.75
C LEU A 289 -12.01 15.68 20.12
N ILE A 290 -11.45 16.79 20.57
CA ILE A 290 -10.11 17.26 20.16
C ILE A 290 -9.04 16.24 20.59
N GLY A 291 -9.24 15.59 21.75
CA GLY A 291 -8.38 14.53 22.22
C GLY A 291 -7.15 14.97 22.99
N ILE A 292 -7.18 16.13 23.64
CA ILE A 292 -6.05 16.65 24.41
C ILE A 292 -5.73 15.70 25.56
N PRO A 293 -4.46 15.28 25.76
CA PRO A 293 -4.10 14.20 26.69
C PRO A 293 -4.45 14.47 28.15
N LEU A 294 -4.34 15.71 28.60
CA LEU A 294 -4.58 16.09 29.99
C LEU A 294 -5.64 17.20 30.05
N ARG A 295 -6.64 17.04 30.90
CA ARG A 295 -7.66 18.06 31.15
C ARG A 295 -7.67 18.48 32.62
N VAL A 296 -7.66 19.80 32.85
CA VAL A 296 -7.82 20.39 34.17
C VAL A 296 -9.13 21.16 34.23
N VAL A 297 -9.99 20.83 35.18
CA VAL A 297 -11.25 21.55 35.40
C VAL A 297 -11.13 22.42 36.64
N VAL A 298 -11.40 23.71 36.47
CA VAL A 298 -11.41 24.70 37.54
C VAL A 298 -12.85 25.03 37.90
N GLY A 299 -13.29 24.54 39.07
CA GLY A 299 -14.65 24.75 39.58
C GLY A 299 -14.65 25.43 40.93
N ASP A 300 -15.55 26.37 41.17
CA ASP A 300 -15.68 27.16 42.38
C ASP A 300 -15.81 26.29 43.67
N LYS A 301 -16.55 25.17 43.54
CA LYS A 301 -16.78 24.26 44.65
C LYS A 301 -15.53 23.50 45.13
N ASN A 302 -14.57 23.36 44.24
CA ASN A 302 -13.36 22.56 44.48
C ASN A 302 -12.16 23.41 44.89
N LEU A 303 -12.15 24.71 44.60
CA LEU A 303 -11.02 25.61 44.97
C LEU A 303 -10.74 25.56 46.45
N PRO A 304 -9.48 25.44 46.85
CA PRO A 304 -8.25 25.59 46.07
C PRO A 304 -7.76 24.35 45.31
N LYS A 305 -8.58 23.32 45.21
CA LYS A 305 -8.25 22.13 44.37
C LYS A 305 -8.86 22.24 42.99
N VAL A 306 -8.23 21.55 42.04
CA VAL A 306 -8.69 21.39 40.67
C VAL A 306 -8.86 19.92 40.33
N GLU A 307 -9.73 19.62 39.35
CA GLU A 307 -9.90 18.25 38.87
C GLU A 307 -8.92 18.03 37.70
N VAL A 308 -8.13 16.96 37.77
CA VAL A 308 -7.22 16.53 36.73
C VAL A 308 -7.69 15.20 36.16
N LYS A 309 -7.81 15.11 34.84
CA LYS A 309 -8.18 13.88 34.14
C LYS A 309 -7.20 13.62 32.99
N VAL A 310 -6.67 12.41 32.90
CA VAL A 310 -6.02 11.90 31.68
C VAL A 310 -7.14 11.53 30.71
N ARG A 311 -6.95 11.79 29.40
CA ARG A 311 -7.96 11.56 28.35
C ARG A 311 -8.54 10.12 28.38
N THR A 312 -7.71 9.14 28.72
CA THR A 312 -8.09 7.72 28.79
C THR A 312 -8.67 7.28 30.12
N ASP A 313 -8.56 8.10 31.18
CA ASP A 313 -9.08 7.74 32.49
C ASP A 313 -10.62 7.86 32.53
N LYS A 314 -11.27 7.02 33.32
CA LYS A 314 -12.71 7.12 33.53
C LYS A 314 -13.10 8.27 34.46
N GLU A 315 -12.34 8.46 35.50
CA GLU A 315 -12.67 9.41 36.59
C GLU A 315 -11.53 10.46 36.76
N PRO A 316 -11.90 11.71 37.03
CA PRO A 316 -10.93 12.73 37.41
C PRO A 316 -10.45 12.52 38.85
N ARG A 317 -9.28 13.10 39.17
CA ARG A 317 -8.76 13.19 40.55
C ARG A 317 -8.60 14.63 40.97
N LEU A 318 -8.75 14.90 42.28
CA LEU A 318 -8.53 16.23 42.84
C LEU A 318 -7.07 16.43 43.20
N VAL A 319 -6.51 17.58 42.78
CA VAL A 319 -5.14 17.99 43.03
C VAL A 319 -5.15 19.41 43.56
N GLU A 320 -4.24 19.75 44.51
CA GLU A 320 -4.06 21.12 44.98
C GLU A 320 -3.59 22.01 43.82
N ALA A 321 -4.22 23.16 43.62
CA ALA A 321 -3.91 24.06 42.51
C ALA A 321 -2.43 24.50 42.53
N SER A 322 -1.82 24.62 43.71
CA SER A 322 -0.40 24.98 43.88
C SER A 322 0.60 23.90 43.42
N ALA A 323 0.15 22.65 43.29
CA ALA A 323 1.00 21.51 42.92
C ALA A 323 0.75 21.02 41.48
N VAL A 324 -0.37 21.41 40.88
CA VAL A 324 -0.83 20.81 39.63
C VAL A 324 0.10 21.11 38.45
N ALA A 325 0.63 22.30 38.34
CA ALA A 325 1.53 22.67 37.23
C ALA A 325 2.79 21.77 37.20
N ALA A 326 3.44 21.59 38.35
CA ALA A 326 4.62 20.74 38.45
C ALA A 326 4.32 19.27 38.18
N GLU A 327 3.16 18.79 38.62
CA GLU A 327 2.73 17.42 38.42
C GLU A 327 2.43 17.15 36.93
N LEU A 328 1.69 18.03 36.26
CA LEU A 328 1.39 17.92 34.82
C LEU A 328 2.65 17.97 33.98
N ALA A 329 3.57 18.91 34.30
CA ALA A 329 4.86 19.01 33.62
C ALA A 329 5.68 17.71 33.76
N ALA A 330 5.64 17.07 34.92
CA ALA A 330 6.33 15.79 35.13
C ALA A 330 5.72 14.67 34.28
N ILE A 331 4.39 14.62 34.16
CA ILE A 331 3.70 13.65 33.29
C ILE A 331 4.10 13.89 31.83
N VAL A 332 3.98 15.12 31.32
CA VAL A 332 4.33 15.44 29.93
C VAL A 332 5.78 15.07 29.61
N ARG A 333 6.72 15.46 30.49
CA ARG A 333 8.15 15.15 30.28
C ARG A 333 8.44 13.65 30.30
N ARG A 334 7.80 12.88 31.16
CA ARG A 334 7.94 11.43 31.19
C ARG A 334 7.46 10.80 29.90
N GLU A 335 6.25 11.14 29.45
CA GLU A 335 5.65 10.62 28.20
C GLU A 335 6.50 10.96 26.96
N LEU A 336 7.04 12.19 26.91
CA LEU A 336 7.93 12.61 25.82
C LEU A 336 9.31 11.93 25.89
N ALA A 337 9.81 11.61 27.07
CA ALA A 337 11.08 10.92 27.23
C ALA A 337 11.03 9.44 26.80
N GLU A 338 9.89 8.77 26.98
CA GLU A 338 9.70 7.38 26.55
C GLU A 338 9.82 7.19 25.04
N LEU A 339 9.65 8.25 24.24
CA LEU A 339 9.84 8.21 22.79
C LEU A 339 11.31 8.23 22.35
N ASN A 340 12.22 8.61 23.24
CA ASN A 340 13.65 8.71 22.96
C ASN A 340 14.45 7.54 23.56
N ALA A 341 13.77 6.57 24.18
CA ALA A 341 14.33 5.36 24.75
C ALA A 341 14.17 4.18 23.79
#